data_45c0b7d77c6d09a9c78e27758f10733d
#
_entry.id   45c0b7d77c6d09a9c78e27758f10733d
#
_cell.length_a   1.000
_cell.length_b   1.000
_cell.length_c   1.000
_cell.angle_alpha   90.00
_cell.angle_beta   90.00
_cell.angle_gamma   90.00
#
_symmetry.space_group_name_H-M   'P 1'
#
loop_
_entity.id
_entity.type
_entity.pdbx_description
1 polymer ?
#
loop_
_entity_poly.entity_id
_entity_poly.type
_entity_poly.pdbx_seq_one_letter_code
_entity_poly.pdbx_strand_id
1 'polypeptide(L)'
;MTAQQLKNSILQMAVQGKLVPQDPNDEPASVLIERIRAEKEKLIKEKKIKREKNPSVIFRGADNIPYEKIGDEVVPLDVPFEIPDSWEWVRGSSLGEIVRGSGIKRTETVEAGLPCVRYGELYTTYNTSFTEAVSFIPEDVDSKCKHLSHGDVLMTLTGENKPDIAKTVAYLGEVQIAAGGDLAYWTHHGLNPLYLVYALNSPYAINKKVELATGDIIVHISGDKIGSILIPVPPLAEQERIVCRIQELEVLTAEYGNKEKSISQLQSSFPEQLKKSILQWAVQGKLVSQDENDMPAEVLLERIRAEKDALIKAGKIKRDKHESVIFSRDNSHYEKLDGIERCIDDEIPFEIPENWCWSRLGSILTKLSDGTHSTPKYVSEGIPFISVKDVSTGVLSFEHCKYITPEEHKDLYSRCNPQFGDVLLTKVGTTGIPVIVDTDEEFSLFVSVALLKFNQNLLLNDYLVHLRNSPLVQKQAEENTRGVGNKNWVMRDISNTLVAIPPLNEQKRIVKQIKYLFGYFNHL
;
A
#
# COMPACT_ATOMS: atom_id res chain seq x y z
N MET A 1 2.01 17.34 -3.26
CA MET A 1 2.48 17.55 -1.86
C MET A 1 1.64 16.65 -0.97
N THR A 2 2.26 15.83 -0.10
CA THR A 2 1.52 14.92 0.79
C THR A 2 1.00 15.66 2.03
N ALA A 3 0.01 15.08 2.70
CA ALA A 3 -0.50 15.61 3.97
C ALA A 3 0.62 15.74 5.03
N GLN A 4 1.57 14.81 5.07
CA GLN A 4 2.72 14.88 5.97
C GLN A 4 3.66 16.06 5.61
N GLN A 5 3.91 16.29 4.32
CA GLN A 5 4.71 17.44 3.87
C GLN A 5 4.03 18.77 4.22
N LEU A 6 2.69 18.82 4.10
CA LEU A 6 1.91 20.00 4.50
C LEU A 6 2.01 20.24 6.00
N LYS A 7 1.83 19.20 6.82
CA LYS A 7 2.02 19.29 8.29
C LYS A 7 3.43 19.77 8.65
N ASN A 8 4.45 19.23 8.02
CA ASN A 8 5.85 19.64 8.23
C ASN A 8 6.06 21.12 7.88
N SER A 9 5.47 21.60 6.77
CA SER A 9 5.55 23.01 6.37
C SER A 9 4.86 23.92 7.39
N ILE A 10 3.69 23.54 7.90
CA ILE A 10 2.96 24.29 8.93
C ILE A 10 3.82 24.43 10.20
N LEU A 11 4.39 23.32 10.69
CA LEU A 11 5.23 23.35 11.89
C LEU A 11 6.52 24.14 11.66
N GLN A 12 7.12 24.09 10.47
CA GLN A 12 8.30 24.91 10.14
C GLN A 12 7.96 26.40 10.09
N MET A 13 6.82 26.77 9.52
CA MET A 13 6.34 28.16 9.55
C MET A 13 6.06 28.64 10.98
N ALA A 14 5.51 27.77 11.83
CA ALA A 14 5.23 28.08 13.22
C ALA A 14 6.49 28.47 13.99
N VAL A 15 7.57 27.67 13.88
CA VAL A 15 8.83 27.95 14.59
C VAL A 15 9.63 29.11 14.01
N GLN A 16 9.29 29.55 12.79
CA GLN A 16 9.89 30.72 12.14
C GLN A 16 9.11 32.01 12.37
N GLY A 17 8.01 32.00 13.14
CA GLY A 17 7.14 33.17 13.36
C GLY A 17 6.38 33.62 12.11
N LYS A 18 6.11 32.71 11.16
CA LYS A 18 5.45 32.97 9.86
C LYS A 18 4.02 32.43 9.79
N LEU A 19 3.54 31.74 10.83
CA LEU A 19 2.23 31.07 10.81
C LEU A 19 1.09 32.02 11.22
N VAL A 20 1.35 32.92 12.13
CA VAL A 20 0.39 33.93 12.62
C VAL A 20 1.00 35.33 12.54
N PRO A 21 0.19 36.39 12.44
CA PRO A 21 0.71 37.76 12.46
C PRO A 21 1.30 38.11 13.83
N GLN A 22 2.36 38.93 13.83
CA GLN A 22 2.95 39.49 15.02
C GLN A 22 2.03 40.59 15.59
N ASP A 23 1.87 40.64 16.92
CA ASP A 23 1.15 41.72 17.61
C ASP A 23 2.17 42.55 18.40
N PRO A 24 2.33 43.85 18.08
CA PRO A 24 3.25 44.73 18.80
C PRO A 24 2.86 44.97 20.26
N ASN A 25 1.64 44.63 20.67
CA ASN A 25 1.18 44.75 22.05
C ASN A 25 1.49 43.53 22.91
N ASP A 26 1.95 42.46 22.31
CA ASP A 26 2.36 41.28 23.08
C ASP A 26 3.58 41.60 23.95
N GLU A 27 3.60 41.07 25.17
CA GLU A 27 4.78 41.16 26.04
C GLU A 27 5.95 40.41 25.35
N PRO A 28 7.10 41.06 25.09
CA PRO A 28 8.22 40.44 24.40
C PRO A 28 8.70 39.14 25.09
N ALA A 29 9.18 38.19 24.32
CA ALA A 29 9.68 36.91 24.84
C ALA A 29 10.85 37.06 25.82
N SER A 30 11.63 38.14 25.71
CA SER A 30 12.69 38.48 26.70
C SER A 30 12.18 38.56 28.13
N VAL A 31 11.00 39.20 28.33
CA VAL A 31 10.37 39.30 29.67
C VAL A 31 9.90 37.93 30.17
N LEU A 32 9.32 37.12 29.29
CA LEU A 32 8.95 35.74 29.61
C LEU A 32 10.17 34.91 30.04
N ILE A 33 11.27 35.01 29.29
CA ILE A 33 12.51 34.28 29.58
C ILE A 33 13.11 34.71 30.92
N GLU A 34 13.08 36.02 31.26
CA GLU A 34 13.53 36.51 32.57
C GLU A 34 12.69 35.92 33.72
N ARG A 35 11.36 35.84 33.54
CA ARG A 35 10.48 35.18 34.52
C ARG A 35 10.82 33.71 34.72
N ILE A 36 11.00 32.97 33.60
CA ILE A 36 11.36 31.57 33.65
C ILE A 36 12.70 31.36 34.36
N ARG A 37 13.71 32.20 34.08
CA ARG A 37 15.01 32.19 34.78
C ARG A 37 14.88 32.45 36.27
N ALA A 38 14.09 33.48 36.65
CA ALA A 38 13.86 33.81 38.04
C ALA A 38 13.18 32.66 38.81
N GLU A 39 12.16 32.02 38.22
CA GLU A 39 11.49 30.87 38.83
C GLU A 39 12.45 29.68 38.94
N LYS A 40 13.23 29.39 37.89
CA LYS A 40 14.24 28.32 37.91
C LYS A 40 15.28 28.53 39.00
N GLU A 41 15.81 29.74 39.18
CA GLU A 41 16.75 30.08 40.26
C GLU A 41 16.11 29.89 41.66
N LYS A 42 14.83 30.22 41.82
CA LYS A 42 14.08 29.96 43.06
C LYS A 42 13.96 28.50 43.33
N LEU A 43 13.59 27.67 42.35
CA LEU A 43 13.49 26.20 42.48
C LEU A 43 14.85 25.58 42.79
N ILE A 44 15.96 26.11 42.25
CA ILE A 44 17.33 25.67 42.57
C ILE A 44 17.65 25.99 44.04
N LYS A 45 17.34 27.22 44.53
CA LYS A 45 17.54 27.61 45.92
C LYS A 45 16.71 26.77 46.90
N GLU A 46 15.51 26.39 46.50
CA GLU A 46 14.62 25.48 47.24
C GLU A 46 15.04 24.00 47.13
N LYS A 47 16.12 23.70 46.40
CA LYS A 47 16.63 22.33 46.12
C LYS A 47 15.62 21.40 45.42
N LYS A 48 14.65 21.95 44.72
CA LYS A 48 13.66 21.21 43.97
C LYS A 48 14.20 20.74 42.62
N ILE A 49 15.08 21.53 41.99
CA ILE A 49 15.77 21.18 40.76
C ILE A 49 17.28 21.38 40.89
N LYS A 50 18.06 20.70 40.06
CA LYS A 50 19.52 20.78 40.08
C LYS A 50 20.01 21.97 39.24
N ARG A 51 21.10 22.62 39.72
CA ARG A 51 21.79 23.64 38.92
C ARG A 51 22.51 23.01 37.73
N GLU A 52 22.38 23.62 36.57
CA GLU A 52 23.15 23.23 35.38
C GLU A 52 24.65 23.45 35.61
N LYS A 53 25.45 22.58 35.00
CA LYS A 53 26.92 22.71 35.06
C LYS A 53 27.41 23.92 34.30
N ASN A 54 26.83 24.20 33.17
CA ASN A 54 27.21 25.29 32.25
C ASN A 54 25.95 26.03 31.79
N PRO A 55 25.40 26.95 32.60
CA PRO A 55 24.21 27.71 32.20
C PRO A 55 24.53 28.60 30.99
N SER A 56 23.67 28.57 30.01
CA SER A 56 23.77 29.38 28.78
C SER A 56 22.80 30.52 28.83
N VAL A 57 23.26 31.71 28.41
CA VAL A 57 22.44 32.91 28.20
C VAL A 57 22.64 33.42 26.79
N ILE A 58 21.58 33.42 25.99
CA ILE A 58 21.61 33.95 24.65
C ILE A 58 21.05 35.37 24.70
N PHE A 59 21.68 36.29 23.97
CA PHE A 59 21.30 37.70 23.87
C PHE A 59 21.71 38.28 22.52
N ARG A 60 21.08 39.39 22.09
CA ARG A 60 21.49 40.14 20.91
C ARG A 60 22.52 41.18 21.27
N GLY A 61 23.62 41.25 20.55
CA GLY A 61 24.62 42.28 20.65
C GLY A 61 24.16 43.64 20.09
N ALA A 62 24.94 44.70 20.31
CA ALA A 62 24.70 46.02 19.72
C ALA A 62 24.74 46.02 18.18
N ASP A 63 25.36 45.03 17.58
CA ASP A 63 25.46 44.75 16.15
C ASP A 63 24.27 43.93 15.60
N ASN A 64 23.28 43.66 16.46
CA ASN A 64 22.12 42.81 16.18
C ASN A 64 22.43 41.32 15.91
N ILE A 65 23.67 40.86 16.16
CA ILE A 65 24.07 39.46 16.06
C ILE A 65 23.70 38.75 17.37
N PRO A 66 23.18 37.49 17.28
CA PRO A 66 22.99 36.66 18.47
C PRO A 66 24.34 36.19 19.05
N TYR A 67 24.48 36.33 20.36
CA TYR A 67 25.62 35.82 21.13
C TYR A 67 25.17 34.87 22.20
N GLU A 68 26.01 33.87 22.51
CA GLU A 68 25.81 32.96 23.62
C GLU A 68 26.90 33.16 24.65
N LYS A 69 26.48 33.39 25.90
CA LYS A 69 27.35 33.44 27.06
C LYS A 69 27.27 32.14 27.84
N ILE A 70 28.42 31.44 27.98
CA ILE A 70 28.57 30.22 28.77
C ILE A 70 29.65 30.49 29.81
N GLY A 71 29.27 30.62 31.09
CA GLY A 71 30.22 31.06 32.11
C GLY A 71 30.69 32.50 31.82
N ASP A 72 32.02 32.67 31.66
CA ASP A 72 32.62 33.98 31.32
C ASP A 72 32.90 34.16 29.82
N GLU A 73 32.70 33.11 29.02
CA GLU A 73 32.95 33.14 27.58
C GLU A 73 31.71 33.62 26.82
N VAL A 74 31.94 34.53 25.87
CA VAL A 74 30.90 35.04 24.97
C VAL A 74 31.32 34.77 23.53
N VAL A 75 30.48 34.02 22.82
CA VAL A 75 30.75 33.65 21.42
C VAL A 75 29.58 34.03 20.51
N PRO A 76 29.81 34.40 19.26
CA PRO A 76 28.74 34.57 18.29
C PRO A 76 27.98 33.24 18.12
N LEU A 77 26.65 33.32 18.09
CA LEU A 77 25.77 32.16 17.96
C LEU A 77 25.29 32.03 16.52
N ASP A 78 25.61 30.90 15.91
CA ASP A 78 25.01 30.52 14.62
C ASP A 78 23.59 30.00 14.84
N VAL A 79 22.60 30.76 14.36
CA VAL A 79 21.18 30.41 14.47
C VAL A 79 20.68 29.77 13.18
N PRO A 80 19.79 28.77 13.26
CA PRO A 80 19.39 28.00 12.07
C PRO A 80 18.52 28.78 11.09
N PHE A 81 17.86 29.85 11.54
CA PHE A 81 17.03 30.76 10.74
C PHE A 81 16.73 32.04 11.54
N GLU A 82 16.27 33.04 10.83
CA GLU A 82 15.81 34.30 11.46
C GLU A 82 14.45 34.09 12.13
N ILE A 83 14.26 34.77 13.27
CA ILE A 83 13.00 34.84 14.02
C ILE A 83 12.57 36.28 14.19
N PRO A 84 11.27 36.58 14.45
CA PRO A 84 10.80 37.95 14.73
C PRO A 84 11.54 38.61 15.88
N ASP A 85 11.61 39.94 15.87
CA ASP A 85 12.33 40.72 16.91
C ASP A 85 11.72 40.60 18.31
N SER A 86 10.43 40.23 18.40
CA SER A 86 9.74 39.95 19.67
C SER A 86 10.05 38.60 20.27
N TRP A 87 10.75 37.70 19.50
CA TRP A 87 11.11 36.37 19.91
C TRP A 87 12.54 36.27 20.42
N GLU A 88 12.82 35.21 21.19
CA GLU A 88 14.16 34.92 21.70
C GLU A 88 14.59 33.49 21.36
N TRP A 89 15.90 33.30 21.06
CA TRP A 89 16.51 32.00 21.05
C TRP A 89 16.94 31.60 22.45
N VAL A 90 16.66 30.34 22.82
CA VAL A 90 17.03 29.79 24.14
C VAL A 90 17.54 28.37 24.00
N ARG A 91 18.59 28.00 24.74
CA ARG A 91 18.88 26.56 24.90
C ARG A 91 17.77 25.90 25.68
N GLY A 92 17.34 24.73 25.24
CA GLY A 92 16.31 23.99 25.93
C GLY A 92 16.62 23.78 27.42
N SER A 93 17.86 23.45 27.75
CA SER A 93 18.30 23.28 29.15
C SER A 93 18.04 24.50 30.03
N SER A 94 17.96 25.70 29.46
CA SER A 94 17.64 26.95 30.20
C SER A 94 16.16 27.06 30.59
N LEU A 95 15.29 26.24 29.97
CA LEU A 95 13.84 26.22 30.24
C LEU A 95 13.48 25.07 31.20
N GLY A 96 13.45 25.31 32.50
CA GLY A 96 13.06 24.29 33.48
C GLY A 96 14.08 23.15 33.62
N GLU A 97 13.60 21.93 33.80
CA GLU A 97 14.41 20.72 33.99
C GLU A 97 13.89 19.57 33.13
N ILE A 98 14.81 18.80 32.50
CA ILE A 98 14.49 17.54 31.81
C ILE A 98 14.81 16.39 32.75
N VAL A 99 13.78 15.68 33.18
CA VAL A 99 13.86 14.61 34.18
C VAL A 99 13.68 13.27 33.49
N ARG A 100 14.63 12.34 33.67
CA ARG A 100 14.46 10.97 33.20
C ARG A 100 13.46 10.24 34.11
N GLY A 101 12.50 9.53 33.52
CA GLY A 101 11.52 8.70 34.24
C GLY A 101 12.11 7.50 34.96
N SER A 102 11.28 6.71 35.58
CA SER A 102 11.63 5.54 36.38
C SER A 102 11.44 4.25 35.59
N GLY A 103 12.19 3.19 35.90
CA GLY A 103 12.08 1.92 35.19
C GLY A 103 10.78 1.19 35.57
N ILE A 104 9.76 1.28 34.75
CA ILE A 104 8.51 0.50 34.85
C ILE A 104 8.58 -0.65 33.84
N LYS A 105 8.59 -1.90 34.33
CA LYS A 105 8.63 -3.09 33.49
C LYS A 105 7.22 -3.42 32.97
N ARG A 106 7.15 -4.04 31.79
CA ARG A 106 5.86 -4.47 31.22
C ARG A 106 5.11 -5.47 32.13
N THR A 107 5.85 -6.28 32.90
CA THR A 107 5.30 -7.25 33.83
C THR A 107 4.78 -6.62 35.15
N GLU A 108 5.04 -5.35 35.39
CA GLU A 108 4.58 -4.59 36.55
C GLU A 108 3.29 -3.83 36.27
N THR A 109 2.79 -3.84 35.02
CA THR A 109 1.50 -3.22 34.69
C THR A 109 0.34 -4.12 35.07
N VAL A 110 -0.74 -3.50 35.57
CA VAL A 110 -1.98 -4.13 36.03
C VAL A 110 -3.20 -3.57 35.30
N GLU A 111 -4.35 -4.26 35.33
CA GLU A 111 -5.59 -3.78 34.70
C GLU A 111 -6.19 -2.56 35.41
N ALA A 112 -6.01 -2.44 36.72
CA ALA A 112 -6.46 -1.31 37.53
C ALA A 112 -5.43 -0.99 38.61
N GLY A 113 -5.13 0.31 38.79
CA GLY A 113 -4.11 0.77 39.74
C GLY A 113 -3.86 2.29 39.57
N LEU A 114 -2.63 2.72 39.89
CA LEU A 114 -2.21 4.10 39.73
C LEU A 114 -1.75 4.34 38.26
N PRO A 115 -2.07 5.49 37.67
CA PRO A 115 -1.79 5.74 36.26
C PRO A 115 -0.29 5.90 35.97
N CYS A 116 0.15 5.31 34.87
CA CYS A 116 1.53 5.46 34.41
C CYS A 116 1.60 5.58 32.90
N VAL A 117 2.74 6.08 32.38
CA VAL A 117 3.03 6.16 30.96
C VAL A 117 4.36 5.48 30.63
N ARG A 118 4.38 4.64 29.58
CA ARG A 118 5.57 3.94 29.10
C ARG A 118 5.96 4.44 27.71
N TYR A 119 7.24 4.31 27.36
CA TYR A 119 7.77 4.89 26.11
C TYR A 119 7.04 4.42 24.82
N GLY A 120 6.64 3.14 24.78
CA GLY A 120 5.94 2.58 23.62
C GLY A 120 4.59 3.25 23.35
N GLU A 121 3.92 3.74 24.39
CA GLU A 121 2.62 4.40 24.28
C GLU A 121 2.71 5.77 23.60
N LEU A 122 3.86 6.45 23.70
CA LEU A 122 4.10 7.67 22.94
C LEU A 122 4.11 7.42 21.44
N TYR A 123 4.53 6.23 21.00
CA TYR A 123 4.54 5.88 19.58
C TYR A 123 3.20 5.33 19.07
N THR A 124 2.49 4.58 19.89
CA THR A 124 1.33 3.79 19.47
C THR A 124 -0.03 4.39 19.85
N THR A 125 -0.08 5.19 20.93
CA THR A 125 -1.35 5.59 21.54
C THR A 125 -1.54 7.10 21.53
N TYR A 126 -0.52 7.85 21.98
CA TYR A 126 -0.63 9.31 22.12
C TYR A 126 -0.08 10.03 20.89
N ASN A 127 -0.77 11.07 20.49
CA ASN A 127 -0.36 11.86 19.32
C ASN A 127 0.43 13.12 19.75
N THR A 128 -0.28 14.25 19.96
CA THR A 128 0.32 15.54 20.35
C THR A 128 0.19 15.78 21.85
N SER A 129 -0.91 15.31 22.45
CA SER A 129 -1.18 15.41 23.88
C SER A 129 -2.09 14.28 24.37
N PHE A 130 -2.17 14.12 25.68
CA PHE A 130 -3.14 13.24 26.32
C PHE A 130 -3.52 13.78 27.71
N THR A 131 -4.69 13.40 28.22
CA THR A 131 -5.23 13.75 29.54
C THR A 131 -5.32 12.55 30.45
N GLU A 132 -5.49 11.35 29.90
CA GLU A 132 -5.66 10.10 30.64
C GLU A 132 -4.60 9.07 30.23
N ALA A 133 -4.06 8.34 31.21
CA ALA A 133 -3.15 7.25 30.96
C ALA A 133 -3.91 5.97 30.60
N VAL A 134 -3.33 5.16 29.73
CA VAL A 134 -3.89 3.85 29.31
C VAL A 134 -3.27 2.67 30.05
N SER A 135 -2.22 2.88 30.84
CA SER A 135 -1.54 1.86 31.64
C SER A 135 -1.57 2.22 33.12
N PHE A 136 -1.59 1.18 33.95
CA PHE A 136 -1.67 1.31 35.39
C PHE A 136 -0.63 0.43 36.05
N ILE A 137 -0.17 0.83 37.28
CA ILE A 137 0.79 0.10 38.12
C ILE A 137 0.27 0.01 39.55
N PRO A 138 0.71 -0.99 40.34
CA PRO A 138 0.37 -1.06 41.75
C PRO A 138 1.12 0.00 42.57
N GLU A 139 0.62 0.31 43.77
CA GLU A 139 1.11 1.38 44.63
C GLU A 139 2.58 1.18 45.09
N ASP A 140 3.02 -0.06 45.28
CA ASP A 140 4.40 -0.38 45.66
C ASP A 140 5.42 -0.12 44.55
N VAL A 141 4.99 -0.12 43.27
CA VAL A 141 5.78 0.29 42.12
C VAL A 141 5.73 1.80 41.97
N ASP A 142 4.55 2.39 42.06
CA ASP A 142 4.32 3.84 41.88
C ASP A 142 5.15 4.67 42.90
N SER A 143 5.19 4.25 44.16
CA SER A 143 5.94 4.92 45.24
C SER A 143 7.45 5.09 44.96
N LYS A 144 8.00 4.34 44.01
CA LYS A 144 9.42 4.39 43.60
C LYS A 144 9.59 5.19 42.30
N CYS A 145 8.49 5.61 41.67
CA CYS A 145 8.52 6.29 40.39
C CYS A 145 8.63 7.80 40.56
N LYS A 146 9.10 8.44 39.48
CA LYS A 146 9.00 9.88 39.30
C LYS A 146 7.69 10.18 38.57
N HIS A 147 7.05 11.24 38.98
CA HIS A 147 5.75 11.64 38.49
C HIS A 147 5.84 12.90 37.66
N LEU A 148 5.05 12.96 36.63
CA LEU A 148 4.82 14.15 35.82
C LEU A 148 3.44 14.75 36.14
N SER A 149 3.30 16.03 35.90
CA SER A 149 2.14 16.83 36.24
C SER A 149 1.57 17.52 35.00
N HIS A 150 0.41 18.13 35.16
CA HIS A 150 -0.19 18.95 34.12
C HIS A 150 0.80 19.95 33.51
N GLY A 151 0.87 19.99 32.20
CA GLY A 151 1.75 20.89 31.45
C GLY A 151 3.14 20.33 31.18
N ASP A 152 3.53 19.21 31.78
CA ASP A 152 4.83 18.57 31.47
C ASP A 152 4.83 18.01 30.05
N VAL A 153 5.99 18.05 29.39
CA VAL A 153 6.18 17.57 28.02
C VAL A 153 7.08 16.35 28.01
N LEU A 154 6.50 15.21 27.62
CA LEU A 154 7.21 13.94 27.55
C LEU A 154 7.95 13.77 26.24
N MET A 155 9.05 13.02 26.28
CA MET A 155 9.81 12.64 25.11
C MET A 155 10.42 11.25 25.26
N THR A 156 10.51 10.50 24.17
CA THR A 156 11.19 9.20 24.18
C THR A 156 12.69 9.38 24.12
N LEU A 157 13.43 8.57 24.90
CA LEU A 157 14.90 8.57 24.88
C LEU A 157 15.48 7.45 24.00
N THR A 158 14.61 6.54 23.56
CA THR A 158 14.95 5.37 22.74
C THR A 158 13.94 5.24 21.59
N GLY A 159 14.39 4.81 20.42
CA GLY A 159 13.56 4.58 19.24
C GLY A 159 14.13 3.53 18.32
N GLU A 160 13.33 3.05 17.37
CA GLU A 160 13.73 2.06 16.36
C GLU A 160 14.39 2.70 15.13
N ASN A 161 14.18 4.00 14.93
CA ASN A 161 14.77 4.75 13.82
C ASN A 161 15.08 6.19 14.24
N LYS A 162 15.99 6.84 13.51
CA LYS A 162 16.43 8.22 13.79
C LYS A 162 15.35 9.28 13.57
N PRO A 163 14.51 9.23 12.52
CA PRO A 163 13.48 10.25 12.30
C PRO A 163 12.42 10.37 13.41
N ASP A 164 12.12 9.26 14.08
CA ASP A 164 11.11 9.23 15.14
C ASP A 164 11.68 9.42 16.55
N ILE A 165 13.01 9.55 16.67
CA ILE A 165 13.66 9.68 17.99
C ILE A 165 13.18 10.92 18.73
N ALA A 166 13.02 10.80 20.04
CA ALA A 166 12.50 11.83 20.92
C ALA A 166 11.13 12.37 20.47
N LYS A 167 10.21 11.45 20.07
CA LYS A 167 8.82 11.83 19.88
C LYS A 167 8.30 12.54 21.13
N THR A 168 7.67 13.69 20.94
CA THR A 168 7.32 14.62 22.01
C THR A 168 5.81 14.73 22.13
N VAL A 169 5.28 14.63 23.37
CA VAL A 169 3.84 14.66 23.69
C VAL A 169 3.60 15.45 24.97
N ALA A 170 2.57 16.31 25.03
CA ALA A 170 2.20 17.04 26.24
C ALA A 170 1.24 16.23 27.12
N TYR A 171 1.46 16.26 28.43
CA TYR A 171 0.49 15.78 29.40
C TYR A 171 -0.40 16.94 29.89
N LEU A 172 -1.70 16.81 29.70
CA LEU A 172 -2.69 17.82 30.03
C LEU A 172 -3.76 17.30 31.02
N GLY A 173 -3.51 16.15 31.67
CA GLY A 173 -4.37 15.62 32.72
C GLY A 173 -4.15 16.31 34.06
N GLU A 174 -5.08 16.15 34.99
CA GLU A 174 -5.05 16.83 36.29
C GLU A 174 -4.36 16.01 37.38
N VAL A 175 -4.28 14.69 37.21
CA VAL A 175 -3.64 13.79 38.18
C VAL A 175 -2.16 13.61 37.86
N GLN A 176 -1.32 13.45 38.89
CA GLN A 176 0.07 13.07 38.65
C GLN A 176 0.14 11.62 38.17
N ILE A 177 1.00 11.34 37.22
CA ILE A 177 1.19 9.99 36.66
C ILE A 177 2.67 9.60 36.67
N ALA A 178 2.95 8.31 36.86
CA ALA A 178 4.31 7.80 36.87
C ALA A 178 4.89 7.73 35.44
N ALA A 179 6.15 8.16 35.26
CA ALA A 179 6.86 8.14 33.98
C ALA A 179 7.82 6.95 33.88
N GLY A 180 7.73 6.18 32.79
CA GLY A 180 8.60 5.03 32.49
C GLY A 180 10.06 5.40 32.22
N GLY A 181 10.99 4.43 32.33
CA GLY A 181 12.43 4.68 32.35
C GLY A 181 13.10 5.07 31.03
N ASP A 182 12.48 4.75 29.91
CA ASP A 182 12.96 5.14 28.57
C ASP A 182 12.28 6.42 28.04
N LEU A 183 11.68 7.17 28.99
CA LEU A 183 11.13 8.50 28.81
C LEU A 183 11.93 9.53 29.58
N ALA A 184 11.93 10.75 29.10
CA ALA A 184 12.15 11.95 29.88
C ALA A 184 10.92 12.84 29.79
N TYR A 185 10.71 13.66 30.77
CA TYR A 185 9.71 14.72 30.75
C TYR A 185 10.34 16.05 31.11
N TRP A 186 9.86 17.08 30.47
CA TRP A 186 10.31 18.46 30.65
C TRP A 186 9.32 19.18 31.53
N THR A 187 9.78 19.57 32.70
CA THR A 187 8.96 20.21 33.73
C THR A 187 9.42 21.65 33.99
N HIS A 188 8.52 22.48 34.49
CA HIS A 188 8.80 23.90 34.83
C HIS A 188 9.37 24.72 33.66
N HIS A 189 9.04 24.37 32.41
CA HIS A 189 9.58 25.04 31.23
C HIS A 189 8.96 26.44 30.99
N GLY A 190 7.79 26.73 31.58
CA GLY A 190 7.16 28.04 31.53
C GLY A 190 6.58 28.49 30.18
N LEU A 191 6.56 27.61 29.19
CA LEU A 191 5.95 27.80 27.88
C LEU A 191 4.58 27.14 27.81
N ASN A 192 3.79 27.49 26.78
CA ASN A 192 2.62 26.71 26.47
C ASN A 192 3.04 25.27 26.07
N PRO A 193 2.53 24.21 26.74
CA PRO A 193 2.99 22.82 26.52
C PRO A 193 2.82 22.36 25.07
N LEU A 194 1.70 22.71 24.42
CA LEU A 194 1.45 22.34 23.03
C LEU A 194 2.38 23.08 22.06
N TYR A 195 2.68 24.36 22.33
CA TYR A 195 3.69 25.08 21.56
C TYR A 195 5.05 24.37 21.61
N LEU A 196 5.50 23.98 22.81
CA LEU A 196 6.76 23.26 22.98
C LEU A 196 6.76 21.93 22.24
N VAL A 197 5.65 21.18 22.29
CA VAL A 197 5.49 19.94 21.52
C VAL A 197 5.58 20.21 20.00
N TYR A 198 4.88 21.22 19.49
CA TYR A 198 4.94 21.58 18.07
C TYR A 198 6.34 22.05 17.64
N ALA A 199 7.00 22.83 18.47
CA ALA A 199 8.36 23.28 18.22
C ALA A 199 9.34 22.12 18.16
N LEU A 200 9.25 21.17 19.09
CA LEU A 200 10.10 19.98 19.15
C LEU A 200 9.75 18.92 18.08
N ASN A 201 8.56 18.95 17.53
CA ASN A 201 8.13 18.08 16.42
C ASN A 201 8.23 18.79 15.05
N SER A 202 8.77 19.99 14.98
CA SER A 202 9.05 20.68 13.72
C SER A 202 10.20 20.02 12.95
N PRO A 203 10.24 20.14 11.61
CA PRO A 203 11.35 19.63 10.81
C PRO A 203 12.73 20.08 11.30
N TYR A 204 12.84 21.33 11.74
CA TYR A 204 14.06 21.86 12.34
C TYR A 204 14.51 21.03 13.56
N ALA A 205 13.64 20.87 14.53
CA ALA A 205 13.98 20.17 15.78
C ALA A 205 14.17 18.66 15.55
N ILE A 206 13.39 18.05 14.66
CA ILE A 206 13.58 16.65 14.26
C ILE A 206 14.99 16.44 13.67
N ASN A 207 15.41 17.30 12.74
CA ASN A 207 16.75 17.22 12.17
C ASN A 207 17.84 17.34 13.25
N LYS A 208 17.69 18.27 14.20
CA LYS A 208 18.64 18.42 15.32
C LYS A 208 18.66 17.19 16.23
N LYS A 209 17.51 16.60 16.53
CA LYS A 209 17.44 15.34 17.28
C LYS A 209 18.14 14.20 16.54
N VAL A 210 17.95 14.07 15.22
CA VAL A 210 18.61 13.06 14.37
C VAL A 210 20.12 13.23 14.36
N GLU A 211 20.63 14.47 14.25
CA GLU A 211 22.07 14.78 14.32
C GLU A 211 22.68 14.40 15.68
N LEU A 212 21.96 14.64 16.76
CA LEU A 212 22.41 14.37 18.14
C LEU A 212 22.24 12.91 18.56
N ALA A 213 21.38 12.15 17.89
CA ALA A 213 21.09 10.76 18.23
C ALA A 213 22.27 9.83 17.93
N THR A 214 22.38 8.74 18.68
CA THR A 214 23.42 7.72 18.55
C THR A 214 22.78 6.33 18.42
N GLY A 215 23.50 5.41 17.76
CA GLY A 215 23.03 4.04 17.49
C GLY A 215 22.41 3.92 16.09
N ASP A 216 22.46 2.70 15.52
CA ASP A 216 21.98 2.41 14.16
C ASP A 216 20.77 1.45 14.14
N ILE A 217 20.71 0.48 15.06
CA ILE A 217 19.60 -0.49 15.18
C ILE A 217 18.60 -0.01 16.24
N ILE A 218 19.13 0.38 17.41
CA ILE A 218 18.38 1.04 18.47
C ILE A 218 18.98 2.42 18.63
N VAL A 219 18.18 3.43 18.43
CA VAL A 219 18.61 4.83 18.47
C VAL A 219 18.37 5.40 19.86
N HIS A 220 19.35 6.12 20.38
CA HIS A 220 19.28 6.73 21.70
C HIS A 220 19.61 8.23 21.63
N ILE A 221 18.95 9.01 22.49
CA ILE A 221 19.26 10.40 22.74
C ILE A 221 19.16 10.68 24.25
N SER A 222 20.04 11.51 24.80
CA SER A 222 19.95 11.89 26.22
C SER A 222 19.19 13.19 26.42
N GLY A 223 18.64 13.40 27.62
CA GLY A 223 18.02 14.67 28.02
C GLY A 223 18.95 15.88 27.83
N ASP A 224 20.25 15.72 28.14
CA ASP A 224 21.24 16.79 27.95
C ASP A 224 21.40 17.19 26.47
N LYS A 225 21.40 16.20 25.57
CA LYS A 225 21.45 16.46 24.12
C LYS A 225 20.17 17.15 23.64
N ILE A 226 19.00 16.75 24.12
CA ILE A 226 17.74 17.45 23.82
C ILE A 226 17.77 18.89 24.39
N GLY A 227 18.25 19.06 25.61
CA GLY A 227 18.42 20.36 26.26
C GLY A 227 19.39 21.30 25.52
N SER A 228 20.32 20.77 24.75
CA SER A 228 21.26 21.59 23.93
C SER A 228 20.63 22.18 22.66
N ILE A 229 19.43 21.72 22.26
CA ILE A 229 18.75 22.23 21.07
C ILE A 229 18.30 23.68 21.32
N LEU A 230 18.50 24.55 20.31
CA LEU A 230 17.97 25.91 20.31
C LEU A 230 16.46 25.88 20.13
N ILE A 231 15.73 26.54 21.01
CA ILE A 231 14.27 26.67 20.94
C ILE A 231 13.94 28.13 20.62
N PRO A 232 13.20 28.42 19.54
CA PRO A 232 12.68 29.74 19.30
C PRO A 232 11.47 29.98 20.23
N VAL A 233 11.50 31.02 21.02
CA VAL A 233 10.45 31.32 22.03
C VAL A 233 9.72 32.57 21.63
N PRO A 234 8.43 32.48 21.25
CA PRO A 234 7.56 33.65 21.03
C PRO A 234 7.01 34.23 22.34
N PRO A 235 6.44 35.42 22.30
CA PRO A 235 5.55 35.92 23.34
C PRO A 235 4.49 34.90 23.76
N LEU A 236 4.12 34.84 25.03
CA LEU A 236 3.20 33.79 25.52
C LEU A 236 1.83 33.83 24.83
N ALA A 237 1.30 35.05 24.58
CA ALA A 237 0.04 35.21 23.84
C ALA A 237 0.16 34.74 22.38
N GLU A 238 1.33 34.90 21.76
CA GLU A 238 1.58 34.40 20.41
C GLU A 238 1.71 32.86 20.39
N GLN A 239 2.29 32.24 21.43
CA GLN A 239 2.30 30.75 21.55
C GLN A 239 0.87 30.20 21.51
N GLU A 240 -0.08 30.85 22.20
CA GLU A 240 -1.50 30.43 22.18
C GLU A 240 -2.11 30.58 20.80
N ARG A 241 -1.87 31.73 20.09
CA ARG A 241 -2.34 31.92 18.71
C ARG A 241 -1.77 30.86 17.74
N ILE A 242 -0.47 30.57 17.87
CA ILE A 242 0.20 29.54 17.08
C ILE A 242 -0.46 28.16 17.33
N VAL A 243 -0.68 27.79 18.58
CA VAL A 243 -1.32 26.51 18.96
C VAL A 243 -2.73 26.42 18.37
N CYS A 244 -3.56 27.44 18.58
CA CYS A 244 -4.92 27.47 18.01
C CYS A 244 -4.88 27.32 16.48
N ARG A 245 -3.97 28.06 15.81
CA ARG A 245 -3.85 28.00 14.35
C ARG A 245 -3.39 26.65 13.84
N ILE A 246 -2.45 25.99 14.52
CA ILE A 246 -2.03 24.63 14.15
C ILE A 246 -3.19 23.67 14.30
N GLN A 247 -3.94 23.72 15.41
CA GLN A 247 -5.09 22.84 15.65
C GLN A 247 -6.19 23.01 14.58
N GLU A 248 -6.49 24.23 14.17
CA GLU A 248 -7.40 24.50 13.04
C GLU A 248 -6.89 23.85 11.74
N LEU A 249 -5.60 24.02 11.45
CA LEU A 249 -4.98 23.47 10.24
C LEU A 249 -4.80 21.96 10.29
N GLU A 250 -4.70 21.33 11.47
CA GLU A 250 -4.64 19.87 11.61
C GLU A 250 -5.94 19.21 11.11
N VAL A 251 -7.10 19.80 11.38
CA VAL A 251 -8.40 19.32 10.87
C VAL A 251 -8.39 19.34 9.33
N LEU A 252 -8.01 20.47 8.74
CA LEU A 252 -7.96 20.63 7.28
C LEU A 252 -6.91 19.71 6.63
N THR A 253 -5.78 19.53 7.31
CA THR A 253 -4.70 18.64 6.85
C THR A 253 -5.14 17.16 6.87
N ALA A 254 -5.93 16.76 7.87
CA ALA A 254 -6.50 15.41 7.95
C ALA A 254 -7.52 15.18 6.81
N GLU A 255 -8.39 16.13 6.53
CA GLU A 255 -9.32 16.07 5.39
C GLU A 255 -8.57 15.99 4.04
N TYR A 256 -7.54 16.81 3.88
CA TYR A 256 -6.67 16.76 2.70
C TYR A 256 -6.02 15.38 2.54
N GLY A 257 -5.49 14.80 3.61
CA GLY A 257 -4.87 13.47 3.60
C GLY A 257 -5.85 12.35 3.21
N ASN A 258 -7.10 12.44 3.65
CA ASN A 258 -8.14 11.50 3.25
C ASN A 258 -8.44 11.59 1.74
N LYS A 259 -8.55 12.80 1.21
CA LYS A 259 -8.75 13.03 -0.23
C LYS A 259 -7.54 12.61 -1.06
N GLU A 260 -6.32 12.91 -0.60
CA GLU A 260 -5.06 12.48 -1.23
C GLU A 260 -4.99 10.95 -1.35
N LYS A 261 -5.28 10.22 -0.26
CA LYS A 261 -5.33 8.76 -0.27
C LYS A 261 -6.37 8.23 -1.26
N SER A 262 -7.55 8.83 -1.29
CA SER A 262 -8.62 8.44 -2.22
C SER A 262 -8.20 8.65 -3.67
N ILE A 263 -7.59 9.79 -3.99
CA ILE A 263 -7.08 10.09 -5.34
C ILE A 263 -5.96 9.09 -5.71
N SER A 264 -5.03 8.83 -4.80
CA SER A 264 -3.94 7.89 -5.04
C SER A 264 -4.46 6.46 -5.27
N GLN A 265 -5.47 6.02 -4.52
CA GLN A 265 -6.13 4.73 -4.72
C GLN A 265 -6.86 4.67 -6.08
N LEU A 266 -7.58 5.74 -6.44
CA LEU A 266 -8.23 5.84 -7.74
C LEU A 266 -7.20 5.78 -8.88
N GLN A 267 -6.12 6.57 -8.78
CA GLN A 267 -5.07 6.58 -9.80
C GLN A 267 -4.37 5.22 -9.96
N SER A 268 -4.11 4.52 -8.85
CA SER A 268 -3.49 3.19 -8.90
C SER A 268 -4.41 2.10 -9.43
N SER A 269 -5.72 2.16 -9.16
CA SER A 269 -6.69 1.15 -9.57
C SER A 269 -7.31 1.44 -10.95
N PHE A 270 -7.29 2.71 -11.39
CA PHE A 270 -7.95 3.15 -12.62
C PHE A 270 -7.48 2.40 -13.89
N PRO A 271 -6.17 2.20 -14.14
CA PRO A 271 -5.72 1.49 -15.33
C PRO A 271 -6.28 0.06 -15.42
N GLU A 272 -6.30 -0.67 -14.32
CA GLU A 272 -6.81 -2.04 -14.28
C GLU A 272 -8.35 -2.08 -14.42
N GLN A 273 -9.06 -1.16 -13.80
CA GLN A 273 -10.51 -1.05 -13.96
C GLN A 273 -10.88 -0.68 -15.40
N LEU A 274 -10.12 0.20 -16.03
CA LEU A 274 -10.32 0.60 -17.41
C LEU A 274 -10.04 -0.56 -18.37
N LYS A 275 -8.95 -1.33 -18.18
CA LYS A 275 -8.69 -2.56 -18.95
C LYS A 275 -9.86 -3.54 -18.84
N LYS A 276 -10.37 -3.78 -17.62
CA LYS A 276 -11.54 -4.65 -17.42
C LYS A 276 -12.78 -4.13 -18.15
N SER A 277 -13.04 -2.83 -18.12
CA SER A 277 -14.18 -2.21 -18.81
C SER A 277 -14.06 -2.35 -20.34
N ILE A 278 -12.86 -2.15 -20.89
CA ILE A 278 -12.59 -2.32 -22.33
C ILE A 278 -12.84 -3.79 -22.74
N LEU A 279 -12.32 -4.75 -21.96
CA LEU A 279 -12.54 -6.16 -22.23
C LEU A 279 -14.02 -6.54 -22.09
N GLN A 280 -14.75 -5.94 -21.17
CA GLN A 280 -16.20 -6.15 -21.03
C GLN A 280 -16.95 -5.60 -22.26
N TRP A 281 -16.62 -4.41 -22.73
CA TRP A 281 -17.19 -3.86 -23.95
C TRP A 281 -16.84 -4.69 -25.18
N ALA A 282 -15.64 -5.23 -25.24
CA ALA A 282 -15.20 -6.12 -26.30
C ALA A 282 -16.07 -7.37 -26.40
N VAL A 283 -16.38 -8.03 -25.28
CA VAL A 283 -17.19 -9.26 -25.28
C VAL A 283 -18.70 -9.00 -25.36
N GLN A 284 -19.12 -7.74 -25.20
CA GLN A 284 -20.51 -7.31 -25.40
C GLN A 284 -20.78 -6.79 -26.83
N GLY A 285 -19.77 -6.77 -27.72
CA GLY A 285 -19.90 -6.20 -29.06
C GLY A 285 -20.03 -4.68 -29.08
N LYS A 286 -19.60 -3.97 -28.02
CA LYS A 286 -19.73 -2.51 -27.87
C LYS A 286 -18.42 -1.76 -28.10
N LEU A 287 -17.30 -2.47 -28.32
CA LEU A 287 -15.99 -1.83 -28.46
C LEU A 287 -15.71 -1.31 -29.88
N VAL A 288 -16.26 -1.95 -30.90
CA VAL A 288 -16.14 -1.59 -32.31
C VAL A 288 -17.51 -1.56 -32.95
N SER A 289 -17.64 -0.82 -34.08
CA SER A 289 -18.89 -0.81 -34.86
C SER A 289 -19.15 -2.17 -35.49
N GLN A 290 -20.43 -2.56 -35.53
CA GLN A 290 -20.90 -3.71 -36.28
C GLN A 290 -20.81 -3.42 -37.77
N ASP A 291 -20.52 -4.45 -38.58
CA ASP A 291 -20.49 -4.38 -40.06
C ASP A 291 -21.45 -5.45 -40.60
N GLU A 292 -22.48 -5.02 -41.32
CA GLU A 292 -23.49 -5.89 -41.92
C GLU A 292 -22.93 -6.85 -42.99
N ASN A 293 -21.73 -6.55 -43.52
CA ASN A 293 -21.05 -7.42 -44.49
C ASN A 293 -20.21 -8.51 -43.84
N ASP A 294 -20.06 -8.49 -42.52
CA ASP A 294 -19.36 -9.56 -41.83
C ASP A 294 -20.17 -10.85 -41.85
N MET A 295 -19.48 -11.97 -42.13
CA MET A 295 -20.11 -13.28 -42.08
C MET A 295 -20.55 -13.59 -40.64
N PRO A 296 -21.85 -13.86 -40.41
CA PRO A 296 -22.34 -14.12 -39.04
C PRO A 296 -21.57 -15.20 -38.30
N ALA A 297 -21.45 -15.07 -36.98
CA ALA A 297 -20.74 -16.03 -36.13
C ALA A 297 -21.38 -17.43 -36.17
N GLU A 298 -22.67 -17.56 -36.50
CA GLU A 298 -23.32 -18.85 -36.69
C GLU A 298 -22.64 -19.68 -37.78
N VAL A 299 -22.38 -19.06 -38.95
CA VAL A 299 -21.67 -19.72 -40.05
C VAL A 299 -20.23 -20.08 -39.66
N LEU A 300 -19.58 -19.24 -38.82
CA LEU A 300 -18.25 -19.52 -38.29
C LEU A 300 -18.28 -20.76 -37.39
N LEU A 301 -19.23 -20.84 -36.46
CA LEU A 301 -19.40 -22.00 -35.58
C LEU A 301 -19.76 -23.29 -36.33
N GLU A 302 -20.56 -23.19 -37.42
CA GLU A 302 -20.84 -24.34 -38.29
C GLU A 302 -19.58 -24.86 -38.95
N ARG A 303 -18.69 -23.98 -39.43
CA ARG A 303 -17.39 -24.37 -40.04
C ARG A 303 -16.50 -25.05 -38.98
N ILE A 304 -16.44 -24.53 -37.76
CA ILE A 304 -15.68 -25.14 -36.67
C ILE A 304 -16.21 -26.55 -36.37
N ARG A 305 -17.53 -26.75 -36.33
CA ARG A 305 -18.15 -28.06 -36.11
C ARG A 305 -17.83 -29.02 -37.28
N ALA A 306 -17.99 -28.57 -38.53
CA ALA A 306 -17.70 -29.38 -39.71
C ALA A 306 -16.23 -29.86 -39.72
N GLU A 307 -15.30 -28.98 -39.36
CA GLU A 307 -13.88 -29.33 -39.22
C GLU A 307 -13.63 -30.36 -38.13
N LYS A 308 -14.23 -30.13 -36.93
CA LYS A 308 -14.15 -31.11 -35.82
C LYS A 308 -14.66 -32.50 -36.29
N ASP A 309 -15.80 -32.53 -36.96
CA ASP A 309 -16.35 -33.79 -37.49
C ASP A 309 -15.42 -34.48 -38.53
N ALA A 310 -14.78 -33.68 -39.39
CA ALA A 310 -13.79 -34.19 -40.33
C ALA A 310 -12.57 -34.77 -39.61
N LEU A 311 -12.07 -34.11 -38.57
CA LEU A 311 -10.95 -34.60 -37.75
C LEU A 311 -11.34 -35.90 -36.97
N ILE A 312 -12.58 -35.97 -36.48
CA ILE A 312 -13.12 -37.16 -35.81
C ILE A 312 -13.21 -38.35 -36.81
N LYS A 313 -13.77 -38.10 -38.00
CA LYS A 313 -13.87 -39.14 -39.08
C LYS A 313 -12.49 -39.61 -39.53
N ALA A 314 -11.48 -38.73 -39.53
CA ALA A 314 -10.10 -39.03 -39.85
C ALA A 314 -9.35 -39.73 -38.71
N GLY A 315 -9.97 -39.95 -37.56
CA GLY A 315 -9.36 -40.55 -36.36
C GLY A 315 -8.30 -39.69 -35.67
N LYS A 316 -8.22 -38.39 -36.03
CA LYS A 316 -7.22 -37.46 -35.47
C LYS A 316 -7.60 -36.94 -34.09
N ILE A 317 -8.90 -36.80 -33.82
CA ILE A 317 -9.43 -36.41 -32.50
C ILE A 317 -10.58 -37.33 -32.09
N LYS A 318 -10.82 -37.45 -30.78
CA LYS A 318 -11.95 -38.25 -30.27
C LYS A 318 -13.20 -37.34 -30.22
N ARG A 319 -14.36 -37.93 -30.49
CA ARG A 319 -15.65 -37.25 -30.32
C ARG A 319 -15.82 -36.86 -28.84
N ASP A 320 -16.21 -35.63 -28.61
CA ASP A 320 -16.60 -35.20 -27.26
C ASP A 320 -17.86 -35.97 -26.82
N LYS A 321 -17.87 -36.42 -25.56
CA LYS A 321 -19.02 -37.13 -25.01
C LYS A 321 -20.20 -36.20 -24.74
N HIS A 322 -19.95 -34.92 -24.60
CA HIS A 322 -20.92 -33.88 -24.24
C HIS A 322 -20.81 -32.69 -25.19
N GLU A 323 -21.32 -32.88 -26.42
CA GLU A 323 -21.33 -31.85 -27.44
C GLU A 323 -22.48 -30.86 -27.18
N SER A 324 -22.15 -29.59 -26.94
CA SER A 324 -23.09 -28.50 -26.69
C SER A 324 -23.24 -27.63 -27.93
N VAL A 325 -24.49 -27.32 -28.28
CA VAL A 325 -24.86 -26.35 -29.30
C VAL A 325 -25.86 -25.36 -28.70
N ILE A 326 -25.47 -24.08 -28.66
CA ILE A 326 -26.34 -22.98 -28.21
C ILE A 326 -26.97 -22.33 -29.45
N PHE A 327 -28.26 -22.05 -29.39
CA PHE A 327 -29.03 -21.38 -30.44
C PHE A 327 -30.15 -20.52 -29.84
N SER A 328 -30.63 -19.55 -30.63
CA SER A 328 -31.74 -18.69 -30.22
C SER A 328 -33.04 -19.12 -30.89
N ARG A 329 -34.17 -19.11 -30.18
CA ARG A 329 -35.52 -19.36 -30.66
C ARG A 329 -36.51 -18.55 -29.81
N ASP A 330 -37.41 -17.83 -30.47
CA ASP A 330 -38.48 -17.02 -29.82
C ASP A 330 -37.92 -16.03 -28.76
N ASN A 331 -36.83 -15.33 -29.07
CA ASN A 331 -36.09 -14.42 -28.17
C ASN A 331 -35.52 -15.06 -26.91
N SER A 332 -35.42 -16.38 -26.86
CA SER A 332 -34.80 -17.12 -25.75
C SER A 332 -33.62 -17.95 -26.26
N HIS A 333 -32.66 -18.20 -25.35
CA HIS A 333 -31.48 -19.01 -25.65
C HIS A 333 -31.67 -20.45 -25.16
N TYR A 334 -31.38 -21.37 -26.03
CA TYR A 334 -31.44 -22.80 -25.75
C TYR A 334 -30.09 -23.46 -25.97
N GLU A 335 -29.80 -24.43 -25.16
CA GLU A 335 -28.64 -25.31 -25.33
C GLU A 335 -29.13 -26.73 -25.63
N LYS A 336 -28.63 -27.31 -26.69
CA LYS A 336 -28.79 -28.73 -26.97
C LYS A 336 -27.53 -29.44 -26.50
N LEU A 337 -27.65 -30.23 -25.44
CA LEU A 337 -26.57 -31.02 -24.85
C LEU A 337 -27.00 -32.48 -24.86
N ASP A 338 -26.19 -33.35 -25.50
CA ASP A 338 -26.49 -34.80 -25.62
C ASP A 338 -27.88 -35.11 -26.20
N GLY A 339 -28.38 -34.26 -27.08
CA GLY A 339 -29.70 -34.39 -27.72
C GLY A 339 -30.86 -33.80 -26.89
N ILE A 340 -30.62 -33.36 -25.67
CA ILE A 340 -31.63 -32.75 -24.79
C ILE A 340 -31.54 -31.21 -24.95
N GLU A 341 -32.68 -30.57 -25.23
CA GLU A 341 -32.79 -29.12 -25.27
C GLU A 341 -33.20 -28.56 -23.90
N ARG A 342 -32.52 -27.51 -23.44
CA ARG A 342 -32.87 -26.74 -22.25
C ARG A 342 -32.77 -25.24 -22.50
N CYS A 343 -33.64 -24.46 -21.89
CA CYS A 343 -33.50 -23.02 -21.86
C CYS A 343 -32.33 -22.63 -20.93
N ILE A 344 -31.52 -21.66 -21.37
CA ILE A 344 -30.35 -21.16 -20.64
C ILE A 344 -30.34 -19.63 -20.45
N ASP A 345 -31.52 -19.00 -20.54
CA ASP A 345 -31.63 -17.55 -20.39
C ASP A 345 -31.11 -17.06 -19.02
N ASP A 346 -31.21 -17.88 -17.99
CA ASP A 346 -30.66 -17.62 -16.66
C ASP A 346 -29.11 -17.68 -16.60
N GLU A 347 -28.47 -18.32 -17.58
CA GLU A 347 -27.00 -18.35 -17.72
C GLU A 347 -26.49 -17.19 -18.60
N ILE A 348 -27.33 -16.53 -19.40
CA ILE A 348 -26.94 -15.45 -20.31
C ILE A 348 -26.78 -14.13 -19.52
N PRO A 349 -25.58 -13.60 -19.37
CA PRO A 349 -25.34 -12.47 -18.48
C PRO A 349 -25.68 -11.10 -19.10
N PHE A 350 -25.80 -11.01 -20.42
CA PHE A 350 -26.12 -9.80 -21.18
C PHE A 350 -26.45 -10.11 -22.63
N GLU A 351 -27.05 -9.17 -23.31
CA GLU A 351 -27.35 -9.20 -24.75
C GLU A 351 -26.08 -9.01 -25.58
N ILE A 352 -25.98 -9.74 -26.71
CA ILE A 352 -24.92 -9.61 -27.71
C ILE A 352 -25.50 -9.19 -29.05
N PRO A 353 -24.74 -8.63 -30.02
CA PRO A 353 -25.21 -8.31 -31.35
C PRO A 353 -25.83 -9.50 -32.08
N GLU A 354 -26.80 -9.27 -32.95
CA GLU A 354 -27.53 -10.33 -33.69
C GLU A 354 -26.64 -11.24 -34.53
N ASN A 355 -25.52 -10.70 -35.02
CA ASN A 355 -24.54 -11.47 -35.83
C ASN A 355 -23.50 -12.22 -34.98
N TRP A 356 -23.59 -12.16 -33.62
CA TRP A 356 -22.79 -12.92 -32.69
C TRP A 356 -23.51 -14.18 -32.21
N CYS A 357 -22.75 -15.13 -31.63
CA CYS A 357 -23.31 -16.33 -31.01
C CYS A 357 -22.74 -16.58 -29.66
N TRP A 358 -23.57 -17.07 -28.74
CA TRP A 358 -23.12 -17.74 -27.54
C TRP A 358 -22.63 -19.15 -27.82
N SER A 359 -21.56 -19.57 -27.15
CA SER A 359 -21.02 -20.93 -27.27
C SER A 359 -20.41 -21.38 -25.95
N ARG A 360 -20.22 -22.69 -25.76
CA ARG A 360 -19.32 -23.20 -24.73
C ARG A 360 -17.89 -23.20 -25.27
N LEU A 361 -16.91 -22.87 -24.41
CA LEU A 361 -15.50 -22.82 -24.82
C LEU A 361 -15.03 -24.14 -25.44
N GLY A 362 -15.38 -25.28 -24.87
CA GLY A 362 -15.05 -26.60 -25.41
C GLY A 362 -15.60 -26.84 -26.83
N SER A 363 -16.73 -26.23 -27.19
CA SER A 363 -17.35 -26.41 -28.53
C SER A 363 -16.56 -25.75 -29.64
N ILE A 364 -15.81 -24.69 -29.34
CA ILE A 364 -14.98 -23.95 -30.34
C ILE A 364 -13.53 -24.45 -30.39
N LEU A 365 -13.14 -25.39 -29.53
CA LEU A 365 -11.80 -25.98 -29.50
C LEU A 365 -11.78 -27.32 -30.27
N THR A 366 -10.72 -27.56 -31.00
CA THR A 366 -10.46 -28.86 -31.63
C THR A 366 -9.90 -29.87 -30.61
N LYS A 367 -9.19 -29.39 -29.59
CA LYS A 367 -8.69 -30.19 -28.48
C LYS A 367 -8.55 -29.33 -27.22
N LEU A 368 -9.02 -29.88 -26.11
CA LEU A 368 -8.76 -29.38 -24.77
C LEU A 368 -8.08 -30.52 -23.96
N SER A 369 -6.84 -30.30 -23.57
CA SER A 369 -6.06 -31.32 -22.84
C SER A 369 -5.20 -30.62 -21.78
N ASP A 370 -4.73 -31.37 -20.81
CA ASP A 370 -3.73 -30.94 -19.84
C ASP A 370 -2.47 -31.80 -19.91
N GLY A 371 -1.42 -31.32 -19.25
CA GLY A 371 -0.16 -32.06 -19.17
C GLY A 371 -0.25 -33.32 -18.32
N THR A 372 0.89 -33.93 -18.03
CA THR A 372 0.95 -35.19 -17.26
C THR A 372 0.55 -34.98 -15.80
N HIS A 373 -0.18 -35.95 -15.24
CA HIS A 373 -0.56 -35.99 -13.82
C HIS A 373 0.51 -36.66 -12.93
N SER A 374 1.45 -37.39 -13.53
CA SER A 374 2.60 -37.97 -12.84
C SER A 374 3.80 -37.03 -12.93
N THR A 375 4.58 -36.96 -11.88
CA THR A 375 5.83 -36.18 -11.89
C THR A 375 6.86 -36.94 -12.75
N PRO A 376 7.37 -36.33 -13.83
CA PRO A 376 8.36 -37.00 -14.69
C PRO A 376 9.73 -37.03 -14.01
N LYS A 377 10.62 -37.84 -14.58
CA LYS A 377 12.01 -37.88 -14.14
C LYS A 377 12.78 -36.70 -14.73
N TYR A 378 13.10 -35.71 -13.87
CA TYR A 378 13.85 -34.53 -14.30
C TYR A 378 15.32 -34.87 -14.57
N VAL A 379 15.87 -34.22 -15.58
CA VAL A 379 17.27 -34.24 -15.98
C VAL A 379 17.86 -32.83 -15.99
N SER A 380 19.19 -32.72 -16.05
CA SER A 380 19.87 -31.41 -16.09
C SER A 380 19.76 -30.73 -17.46
N GLU A 381 19.66 -31.51 -18.53
CA GLU A 381 19.54 -31.04 -19.91
C GLU A 381 18.60 -31.97 -20.68
N GLY A 382 17.80 -31.46 -21.62
CA GLY A 382 16.83 -32.23 -22.38
C GLY A 382 15.73 -31.38 -22.97
N ILE A 383 14.52 -31.93 -23.07
CA ILE A 383 13.35 -31.20 -23.58
C ILE A 383 12.70 -30.38 -22.44
N PRO A 384 12.34 -29.12 -22.69
CA PRO A 384 11.69 -28.27 -21.68
C PRO A 384 10.38 -28.88 -21.16
N PHE A 385 10.17 -28.78 -19.85
CA PHE A 385 8.97 -29.23 -19.16
C PHE A 385 8.32 -28.08 -18.39
N ILE A 386 7.19 -27.63 -18.91
CA ILE A 386 6.52 -26.40 -18.52
C ILE A 386 5.43 -26.66 -17.47
N SER A 387 5.45 -25.88 -16.41
CA SER A 387 4.48 -25.87 -15.33
C SER A 387 3.83 -24.48 -15.17
N VAL A 388 2.92 -24.34 -14.22
CA VAL A 388 2.28 -23.05 -13.92
C VAL A 388 3.29 -21.92 -13.66
N LYS A 389 4.45 -22.23 -13.09
CA LYS A 389 5.48 -21.21 -12.77
C LYS A 389 6.06 -20.55 -14.01
N ASP A 390 6.16 -21.31 -15.09
CA ASP A 390 6.82 -20.90 -16.32
C ASP A 390 5.88 -20.09 -17.24
N VAL A 391 4.59 -19.99 -16.87
CA VAL A 391 3.56 -19.26 -17.64
C VAL A 391 2.73 -18.30 -16.77
N SER A 392 2.99 -18.22 -15.47
CA SER A 392 2.19 -17.41 -14.52
C SER A 392 2.35 -15.89 -14.70
N THR A 393 3.33 -15.43 -15.45
CA THR A 393 3.55 -14.03 -15.80
C THR A 393 2.74 -13.57 -17.01
N GLY A 394 2.03 -14.50 -17.70
CA GLY A 394 1.34 -14.22 -18.96
C GLY A 394 2.22 -14.37 -20.20
N VAL A 395 3.46 -14.82 -20.02
CA VAL A 395 4.42 -15.10 -21.10
C VAL A 395 5.00 -16.49 -20.89
N LEU A 396 5.23 -17.24 -21.96
CA LEU A 396 5.93 -18.52 -21.91
C LEU A 396 7.42 -18.28 -21.69
N SER A 397 8.00 -18.84 -20.62
CA SER A 397 9.41 -18.71 -20.29
C SER A 397 10.06 -20.07 -20.10
N PHE A 398 11.24 -20.23 -20.71
CA PHE A 398 12.08 -21.41 -20.55
C PHE A 398 13.25 -21.19 -19.58
N GLU A 399 13.41 -19.99 -19.02
CA GLU A 399 14.59 -19.58 -18.26
C GLU A 399 14.82 -20.42 -16.99
N HIS A 400 13.74 -20.86 -16.33
CA HIS A 400 13.80 -21.62 -15.08
C HIS A 400 12.99 -22.92 -15.15
N CYS A 401 12.64 -23.38 -16.36
CA CYS A 401 11.89 -24.60 -16.55
C CYS A 401 12.72 -25.83 -16.16
N LYS A 402 12.05 -26.95 -15.95
CA LYS A 402 12.70 -28.24 -15.78
C LYS A 402 12.85 -28.91 -17.12
N TYR A 403 13.69 -29.95 -17.17
CA TYR A 403 13.92 -30.72 -18.39
C TYR A 403 13.59 -32.20 -18.16
N ILE A 404 13.15 -32.88 -19.24
CA ILE A 404 12.85 -34.32 -19.28
C ILE A 404 13.60 -34.97 -20.44
N THR A 405 13.68 -36.29 -20.43
CA THR A 405 14.34 -37.02 -21.51
C THR A 405 13.52 -36.97 -22.80
N PRO A 406 14.16 -37.10 -23.99
CA PRO A 406 13.45 -37.17 -25.27
C PRO A 406 12.44 -38.34 -25.36
N GLU A 407 12.74 -39.48 -24.72
CA GLU A 407 11.87 -40.66 -24.69
C GLU A 407 10.58 -40.34 -23.92
N GLU A 408 10.70 -39.75 -22.72
CA GLU A 408 9.56 -39.36 -21.90
C GLU A 408 8.75 -38.26 -22.58
N HIS A 409 9.42 -37.30 -23.19
CA HIS A 409 8.78 -36.25 -23.98
C HIS A 409 7.89 -36.84 -25.08
N LYS A 410 8.40 -37.79 -25.87
CA LYS A 410 7.66 -38.42 -26.98
C LYS A 410 6.33 -39.03 -26.53
N ASP A 411 6.32 -39.70 -25.37
CA ASP A 411 5.12 -40.28 -24.80
C ASP A 411 4.11 -39.19 -24.35
N LEU A 412 4.57 -38.16 -23.66
CA LEU A 412 3.75 -37.06 -23.19
C LEU A 412 3.21 -36.21 -24.34
N TYR A 413 4.04 -35.92 -25.33
CA TYR A 413 3.70 -35.11 -26.50
C TYR A 413 2.65 -35.76 -27.39
N SER A 414 2.63 -37.10 -27.46
CA SER A 414 1.58 -37.83 -28.17
C SER A 414 0.17 -37.52 -27.63
N ARG A 415 0.06 -37.24 -26.34
CA ARG A 415 -1.18 -36.91 -25.66
C ARG A 415 -1.45 -35.39 -25.63
N CYS A 416 -0.45 -34.59 -25.36
CA CYS A 416 -0.56 -33.15 -25.19
C CYS A 416 0.61 -32.48 -25.92
N ASN A 417 0.36 -31.94 -27.12
CA ASN A 417 1.36 -31.45 -28.05
C ASN A 417 1.14 -29.94 -28.33
N PRO A 418 1.66 -29.03 -27.50
CA PRO A 418 1.62 -27.61 -27.79
C PRO A 418 2.31 -27.27 -29.11
N GLN A 419 1.74 -26.36 -29.88
CA GLN A 419 2.28 -25.90 -31.15
C GLN A 419 2.14 -24.37 -31.23
N PHE A 420 2.91 -23.75 -32.12
CA PHE A 420 2.85 -22.30 -32.36
C PHE A 420 1.41 -21.83 -32.58
N GLY A 421 1.01 -20.78 -31.85
CA GLY A 421 -0.32 -20.17 -31.90
C GLY A 421 -1.39 -20.84 -31.03
N ASP A 422 -1.12 -21.99 -30.41
CA ASP A 422 -2.01 -22.57 -29.41
C ASP A 422 -2.07 -21.67 -28.16
N VAL A 423 -3.09 -21.82 -27.33
CA VAL A 423 -3.21 -21.12 -26.05
C VAL A 423 -3.03 -22.08 -24.89
N LEU A 424 -2.09 -21.75 -24.02
CA LEU A 424 -1.93 -22.39 -22.71
C LEU A 424 -2.79 -21.65 -21.68
N LEU A 425 -3.33 -22.40 -20.70
CA LEU A 425 -4.15 -21.83 -19.64
C LEU A 425 -3.74 -22.43 -18.29
N THR A 426 -3.33 -21.59 -17.36
CA THR A 426 -3.03 -22.06 -16.00
C THR A 426 -4.31 -22.54 -15.31
N LYS A 427 -4.31 -23.73 -14.72
CA LYS A 427 -5.51 -24.30 -14.07
C LYS A 427 -5.33 -24.73 -12.62
N VAL A 428 -4.09 -24.86 -12.13
CA VAL A 428 -3.79 -25.23 -10.74
C VAL A 428 -2.81 -24.23 -10.15
N GLY A 429 -3.07 -23.77 -8.92
CA GLY A 429 -2.28 -22.74 -8.24
C GLY A 429 -2.73 -21.35 -8.66
N THR A 430 -1.92 -20.62 -9.43
CA THR A 430 -2.35 -19.40 -10.12
C THR A 430 -3.22 -19.79 -11.30
N THR A 431 -4.54 -19.69 -11.17
CA THR A 431 -5.51 -20.19 -12.15
C THR A 431 -5.92 -19.10 -13.15
N GLY A 432 -6.08 -19.52 -14.40
CA GLY A 432 -6.76 -18.73 -15.43
C GLY A 432 -5.90 -17.71 -16.16
N ILE A 433 -4.58 -17.82 -16.17
CA ILE A 433 -3.72 -16.98 -17.01
C ILE A 433 -3.58 -17.63 -18.38
N PRO A 434 -4.04 -16.97 -19.47
CA PRO A 434 -3.84 -17.46 -20.84
C PRO A 434 -2.48 -17.01 -21.35
N VAL A 435 -1.79 -17.88 -22.09
CA VAL A 435 -0.50 -17.60 -22.73
C VAL A 435 -0.52 -18.18 -24.13
N ILE A 436 -0.16 -17.39 -25.14
CA ILE A 436 -0.01 -17.86 -26.52
C ILE A 436 1.35 -18.55 -26.64
N VAL A 437 1.38 -19.71 -27.28
CA VAL A 437 2.63 -20.39 -27.66
C VAL A 437 3.22 -19.63 -28.84
N ASP A 438 4.31 -18.92 -28.62
CA ASP A 438 4.99 -18.04 -29.58
C ASP A 438 6.34 -18.62 -30.08
N THR A 439 6.53 -19.91 -29.92
CA THR A 439 7.75 -20.65 -30.31
C THR A 439 7.42 -21.93 -31.06
N ASP A 440 8.33 -22.36 -31.94
CA ASP A 440 8.32 -23.67 -32.58
C ASP A 440 9.12 -24.73 -31.78
N GLU A 441 9.73 -24.36 -30.66
CA GLU A 441 10.43 -25.30 -29.78
C GLU A 441 9.44 -26.27 -29.14
N GLU A 442 9.76 -27.58 -29.20
CA GLU A 442 8.93 -28.62 -28.59
C GLU A 442 9.15 -28.66 -27.06
N PHE A 443 8.05 -28.78 -26.33
CA PHE A 443 8.04 -28.89 -24.88
C PHE A 443 6.87 -29.74 -24.38
N SER A 444 6.97 -30.26 -23.18
CA SER A 444 5.88 -30.97 -22.51
C SER A 444 5.26 -30.15 -21.38
N LEU A 445 4.01 -30.45 -21.04
CA LEU A 445 3.24 -29.75 -20.01
C LEU A 445 3.02 -30.60 -18.76
N PHE A 446 3.04 -29.95 -17.61
CA PHE A 446 2.54 -30.51 -16.36
C PHE A 446 1.02 -30.26 -16.23
N VAL A 447 0.34 -31.07 -15.43
CA VAL A 447 -1.11 -31.02 -15.17
C VAL A 447 -1.63 -29.66 -14.72
N SER A 448 -0.76 -28.77 -14.25
CA SER A 448 -1.11 -27.41 -13.84
C SER A 448 -1.43 -26.46 -14.99
N VAL A 449 -1.16 -26.88 -16.23
CA VAL A 449 -1.39 -26.10 -17.46
C VAL A 449 -2.28 -26.89 -18.41
N ALA A 450 -3.36 -26.26 -18.86
CA ALA A 450 -4.21 -26.78 -19.93
C ALA A 450 -3.76 -26.25 -21.30
N LEU A 451 -3.91 -27.05 -22.33
CA LEU A 451 -3.68 -26.74 -23.73
C LEU A 451 -5.02 -26.60 -24.44
N LEU A 452 -5.23 -25.45 -25.07
CA LEU A 452 -6.38 -25.10 -25.91
C LEU A 452 -5.94 -25.07 -27.36
N LYS A 453 -6.38 -26.04 -28.17
CA LYS A 453 -6.13 -26.08 -29.62
C LYS A 453 -7.39 -25.72 -30.40
N PHE A 454 -7.25 -24.94 -31.42
CA PHE A 454 -8.35 -24.48 -32.27
C PHE A 454 -7.81 -24.13 -33.67
N ASN A 455 -8.70 -23.94 -34.64
CA ASN A 455 -8.30 -23.46 -35.95
C ASN A 455 -8.10 -21.93 -35.94
N GLN A 456 -6.84 -21.50 -36.03
CA GLN A 456 -6.45 -20.08 -36.01
C GLN A 456 -6.97 -19.28 -37.22
N ASN A 457 -7.45 -19.95 -38.30
CA ASN A 457 -8.13 -19.28 -39.43
C ASN A 457 -9.60 -18.98 -39.15
N LEU A 458 -10.20 -19.56 -38.10
CA LEU A 458 -11.60 -19.38 -37.70
C LEU A 458 -11.73 -18.67 -36.34
N LEU A 459 -10.75 -18.76 -35.47
CA LEU A 459 -10.73 -18.12 -34.15
C LEU A 459 -9.34 -17.55 -33.91
N LEU A 460 -9.25 -16.27 -33.57
CA LEU A 460 -7.97 -15.62 -33.32
C LEU A 460 -7.47 -15.92 -31.88
N ASN A 461 -6.19 -16.30 -31.75
CA ASN A 461 -5.56 -16.55 -30.45
C ASN A 461 -5.57 -15.29 -29.55
N ASP A 462 -5.25 -14.12 -30.08
CA ASP A 462 -5.35 -12.84 -29.35
C ASP A 462 -6.79 -12.59 -28.85
N TYR A 463 -7.82 -12.86 -29.68
CA TYR A 463 -9.22 -12.70 -29.25
C TYR A 463 -9.55 -13.65 -28.09
N LEU A 464 -9.12 -14.91 -28.18
CA LEU A 464 -9.34 -15.91 -27.14
C LEU A 464 -8.65 -15.51 -25.81
N VAL A 465 -7.46 -14.92 -25.89
CA VAL A 465 -6.75 -14.37 -24.71
C VAL A 465 -7.52 -13.21 -24.11
N HIS A 466 -8.01 -12.27 -24.93
CA HIS A 466 -8.81 -11.15 -24.44
C HIS A 466 -10.16 -11.59 -23.87
N LEU A 467 -10.81 -12.55 -24.52
CA LEU A 467 -12.05 -13.17 -24.05
C LEU A 467 -11.85 -13.81 -22.68
N ARG A 468 -10.75 -14.60 -22.51
CA ARG A 468 -10.41 -15.22 -21.23
C ARG A 468 -10.16 -14.17 -20.12
N ASN A 469 -9.52 -13.07 -20.45
CA ASN A 469 -9.22 -11.99 -19.51
C ASN A 469 -10.42 -11.05 -19.27
N SER A 470 -11.53 -11.22 -19.98
CA SER A 470 -12.74 -10.43 -19.77
C SER A 470 -13.42 -10.74 -18.44
N PRO A 471 -14.15 -9.79 -17.85
CA PRO A 471 -14.94 -10.02 -16.64
C PRO A 471 -15.94 -11.18 -16.79
N LEU A 472 -16.49 -11.38 -17.99
CA LEU A 472 -17.38 -12.51 -18.31
C LEU A 472 -16.76 -13.87 -17.94
N VAL A 473 -15.55 -14.13 -18.42
CA VAL A 473 -14.88 -15.42 -18.19
C VAL A 473 -14.19 -15.48 -16.84
N GLN A 474 -13.65 -14.34 -16.36
CA GLN A 474 -13.04 -14.28 -15.03
C GLN A 474 -14.04 -14.64 -13.93
N LYS A 475 -15.25 -14.08 -13.97
CA LYS A 475 -16.31 -14.39 -13.00
C LYS A 475 -16.64 -15.88 -12.99
N GLN A 476 -16.86 -16.50 -14.16
CA GLN A 476 -17.13 -17.93 -14.27
C GLN A 476 -15.96 -18.78 -13.75
N ALA A 477 -14.71 -18.37 -14.01
CA ALA A 477 -13.54 -19.07 -13.51
C ALA A 477 -13.44 -18.98 -11.97
N GLU A 478 -13.73 -17.82 -11.37
CA GLU A 478 -13.75 -17.63 -9.90
C GLU A 478 -14.81 -18.51 -9.25
N GLU A 479 -16.02 -18.56 -9.79
CA GLU A 479 -17.14 -19.34 -9.29
C GLU A 479 -16.90 -20.86 -9.39
N ASN A 480 -16.19 -21.30 -10.44
CA ASN A 480 -15.94 -22.73 -10.70
C ASN A 480 -14.55 -23.22 -10.25
N THR A 481 -13.72 -22.35 -9.67
CA THR A 481 -12.42 -22.76 -9.12
C THR A 481 -12.59 -23.25 -7.69
N ARG A 482 -12.08 -24.46 -7.40
CA ARG A 482 -12.21 -25.13 -6.10
C ARG A 482 -10.87 -25.17 -5.35
N GLY A 483 -10.92 -25.22 -4.02
CA GLY A 483 -9.78 -25.39 -3.11
C GLY A 483 -9.36 -24.10 -2.39
N VAL A 484 -8.94 -24.23 -1.12
CA VAL A 484 -8.55 -23.11 -0.25
C VAL A 484 -7.06 -22.76 -0.41
N GLY A 485 -6.18 -23.77 -0.54
CA GLY A 485 -4.73 -23.57 -0.69
C GLY A 485 -4.24 -23.75 -2.13
N ASN A 486 -4.64 -24.84 -2.79
CA ASN A 486 -4.37 -25.10 -4.21
C ASN A 486 -5.66 -24.93 -5.00
N LYS A 487 -5.87 -23.75 -5.54
CA LYS A 487 -6.99 -23.47 -6.44
C LYS A 487 -6.88 -24.34 -7.70
N ASN A 488 -7.98 -24.95 -8.12
CA ASN A 488 -8.04 -25.80 -9.32
C ASN A 488 -9.30 -25.49 -10.13
N TRP A 489 -9.12 -25.06 -11.37
CA TRP A 489 -10.17 -24.91 -12.36
C TRP A 489 -10.18 -26.14 -13.26
N VAL A 490 -11.11 -27.08 -13.00
CA VAL A 490 -11.10 -28.38 -13.65
C VAL A 490 -11.47 -28.31 -15.13
N MET A 491 -10.95 -29.24 -15.93
CA MET A 491 -11.08 -29.27 -17.41
C MET A 491 -12.53 -29.22 -17.89
N ARG A 492 -13.45 -29.90 -17.16
CA ARG A 492 -14.88 -29.88 -17.47
C ARG A 492 -15.47 -28.45 -17.34
N ASP A 493 -15.11 -27.73 -16.28
CA ASP A 493 -15.64 -26.41 -16.01
C ASP A 493 -15.01 -25.39 -16.97
N ILE A 494 -13.74 -25.59 -17.39
CA ILE A 494 -13.11 -24.83 -18.50
C ILE A 494 -13.89 -25.06 -19.79
N SER A 495 -14.20 -26.31 -20.13
CA SER A 495 -14.96 -26.65 -21.35
C SER A 495 -16.36 -26.03 -21.35
N ASN A 496 -17.02 -26.01 -20.20
CA ASN A 496 -18.39 -25.49 -20.05
C ASN A 496 -18.50 -23.96 -19.92
N THR A 497 -17.37 -23.25 -19.90
CA THR A 497 -17.35 -21.77 -19.81
C THR A 497 -18.14 -21.15 -20.96
N LEU A 498 -19.12 -20.30 -20.64
CA LEU A 498 -19.94 -19.59 -21.61
C LEU A 498 -19.12 -18.43 -22.23
N VAL A 499 -19.09 -18.35 -23.54
CA VAL A 499 -18.31 -17.37 -24.30
C VAL A 499 -19.13 -16.75 -25.42
N ALA A 500 -18.91 -15.46 -25.69
CA ALA A 500 -19.50 -14.74 -26.81
C ALA A 500 -18.54 -14.74 -28.01
N ILE A 501 -18.99 -15.16 -29.17
CA ILE A 501 -18.19 -15.30 -30.39
C ILE A 501 -18.67 -14.33 -31.45
N PRO A 502 -17.82 -13.35 -31.86
CA PRO A 502 -18.09 -12.45 -32.98
C PRO A 502 -17.72 -13.03 -34.34
N PRO A 503 -18.19 -12.44 -35.43
CA PRO A 503 -17.65 -12.65 -36.75
C PRO A 503 -16.13 -12.52 -36.81
N LEU A 504 -15.45 -13.34 -37.65
CA LEU A 504 -13.98 -13.37 -37.69
C LEU A 504 -13.34 -12.01 -37.99
N ASN A 505 -13.93 -11.20 -38.87
CA ASN A 505 -13.40 -9.87 -39.19
C ASN A 505 -13.59 -8.91 -38.00
N GLU A 506 -14.67 -9.06 -37.27
CA GLU A 506 -14.89 -8.29 -36.04
C GLU A 506 -13.91 -8.69 -34.94
N GLN A 507 -13.55 -9.96 -34.79
CA GLN A 507 -12.46 -10.38 -33.89
C GLN A 507 -11.17 -9.60 -34.17
N LYS A 508 -10.81 -9.44 -35.49
CA LYS A 508 -9.63 -8.66 -35.91
C LYS A 508 -9.73 -7.19 -35.49
N ARG A 509 -10.90 -6.57 -35.69
CA ARG A 509 -11.14 -5.17 -35.31
C ARG A 509 -11.07 -5.00 -33.80
N ILE A 510 -11.68 -5.90 -33.04
CA ILE A 510 -11.65 -5.91 -31.56
C ILE A 510 -10.20 -6.01 -31.06
N VAL A 511 -9.44 -7.00 -31.53
CA VAL A 511 -8.03 -7.20 -31.15
C VAL A 511 -7.19 -5.96 -31.44
N LYS A 512 -7.35 -5.39 -32.65
CA LYS A 512 -6.64 -4.16 -33.04
C LYS A 512 -6.98 -2.99 -32.12
N GLN A 513 -8.26 -2.83 -31.77
CA GLN A 513 -8.73 -1.74 -30.90
C GLN A 513 -8.24 -1.92 -29.46
N ILE A 514 -8.26 -3.14 -28.93
CA ILE A 514 -7.73 -3.44 -27.59
C ILE A 514 -6.22 -3.15 -27.54
N LYS A 515 -5.44 -3.63 -28.53
CA LYS A 515 -3.99 -3.36 -28.61
C LYS A 515 -3.69 -1.85 -28.66
N TYR A 516 -4.47 -1.08 -29.44
CA TYR A 516 -4.34 0.36 -29.49
C TYR A 516 -4.61 1.01 -28.13
N LEU A 517 -5.73 0.70 -27.50
CA LEU A 517 -6.10 1.27 -26.20
C LEU A 517 -5.12 0.87 -25.09
N PHE A 518 -4.72 -0.40 -25.00
CA PHE A 518 -3.76 -0.85 -23.99
C PHE A 518 -2.38 -0.24 -24.18
N GLY A 519 -1.93 -0.05 -25.44
CA GLY A 519 -0.69 0.68 -25.73
C GLY A 519 -0.70 2.12 -25.23
N TYR A 520 -1.84 2.79 -25.29
CA TYR A 520 -2.00 4.15 -24.80
C TYR A 520 -1.90 4.25 -23.26
N PHE A 521 -2.41 3.24 -22.55
CA PHE A 521 -2.41 3.23 -21.08
C PHE A 521 -1.08 2.79 -20.45
N ASN A 522 -0.18 2.14 -21.17
CA ASN A 522 1.16 1.82 -20.68
C ASN A 522 2.07 3.06 -20.57
N HIS A 523 1.58 4.23 -21.04
CA HIS A 523 2.25 5.53 -20.97
C HIS A 523 1.61 6.48 -19.93
N LEU A 524 0.52 6.06 -19.25
CA LEU A 524 -0.12 6.77 -18.15
C LEU A 524 0.37 6.23 -16.79
#